data_95353e8498b2b7e5ce437201d188abd8
#
_entry.id   95353e8498b2b7e5ce437201d188abd8
#
_cell.length_a   1.000
_cell.length_b   1.000
_cell.length_c   1.000
_cell.angle_alpha   90.00
_cell.angle_beta   90.00
_cell.angle_gamma   90.00
#
_symmetry.space_group_name_H-M   'P 1'
#
loop_
_entity.id
_entity.type
_entity.pdbx_description
1 polymer ?
#
loop_
_entity_poly.entity_id
_entity_poly.type
_entity_poly.pdbx_seq_one_letter_code
_entity_poly.pdbx_strand_id
1 'polypeptide(L)'
;THGLMAGEFTGFTEPALVLTPPQKGTEKDDGLLTATEIAQLDLNADWVILSACNTAAGDSPGAEGLSGLAKAFFYAGTRTLLVSHWSVFSNASTALTTQLFKQLRNNPSIGKSEALRHSMLTLMNSNEETYYAHPMAWAPFIVVGEGL
;
A
#
# COMPACT_ATOMS: atom_id res chain seq x y z
N THR A 1 10.20 -2.66 0.63
CA THR A 1 9.74 -1.35 1.12
C THR A 1 9.01 -1.55 2.44
N HIS A 2 9.20 -0.66 3.38
CA HIS A 2 8.56 -0.67 4.70
C HIS A 2 7.92 0.70 4.93
N GLY A 3 6.69 0.72 5.46
CA GLY A 3 6.03 1.96 5.85
C GLY A 3 6.36 2.28 7.30
N LEU A 4 6.79 3.49 7.57
CA LEU A 4 6.97 4.04 8.91
C LEU A 4 5.79 4.95 9.27
N MET A 5 5.35 4.85 10.51
CA MET A 5 4.32 5.73 11.05
C MET A 5 4.94 6.95 11.75
N ALA A 6 4.22 8.06 11.76
CA ALA A 6 4.62 9.22 12.55
C ALA A 6 4.79 8.82 14.03
N GLY A 7 5.88 9.25 14.67
CA GLY A 7 6.19 8.95 16.07
C GLY A 7 6.72 7.54 16.35
N GLU A 8 6.93 6.69 15.35
CA GLU A 8 7.50 5.35 15.52
C GLU A 8 8.95 5.40 16.03
N PHE A 9 9.68 6.45 15.68
CA PHE A 9 11.02 6.75 16.20
C PHE A 9 11.09 8.19 16.73
N THR A 10 11.98 8.41 17.70
CA THR A 10 12.22 9.75 18.26
C THR A 10 12.69 10.71 17.18
N GLY A 11 11.98 11.82 17.02
CA GLY A 11 12.28 12.85 16.01
C GLY A 11 11.57 12.62 14.66
N PHE A 12 10.85 11.51 14.50
CA PHE A 12 10.11 11.20 13.27
C PHE A 12 8.67 11.71 13.40
N THR A 13 8.36 12.82 12.74
CA THR A 13 7.08 13.55 12.93
C THR A 13 6.05 13.29 11.85
N GLU A 14 6.42 12.62 10.76
CA GLU A 14 5.53 12.31 9.64
C GLU A 14 5.75 10.88 9.13
N PRO A 15 4.76 10.25 8.49
CA PRO A 15 4.93 8.91 7.92
C PRO A 15 5.82 8.95 6.68
N ALA A 16 6.53 7.83 6.43
CA ALA A 16 7.41 7.68 5.28
C ALA A 16 7.46 6.25 4.75
N LEU A 17 7.98 6.10 3.53
CA LEU A 17 8.42 4.83 2.99
C LEU A 17 9.93 4.69 3.14
N VAL A 18 10.36 3.54 3.66
CA VAL A 18 11.78 3.18 3.70
C VAL A 18 12.18 2.63 2.33
N LEU A 19 13.11 3.30 1.70
CA LEU A 19 13.75 2.89 0.45
C LEU A 19 15.16 2.38 0.73
N THR A 20 15.86 1.97 -0.32
CA THR A 20 17.27 1.61 -0.20
C THR A 20 18.08 2.87 0.10
N PRO A 21 18.79 2.94 1.26
CA PRO A 21 19.58 4.11 1.55
C PRO A 21 20.74 4.27 0.55
N PRO A 22 21.05 5.50 0.13
CA PRO A 22 22.19 5.74 -0.74
C PRO A 22 23.51 5.47 -0.01
N GLN A 23 24.58 5.23 -0.77
CA GLN A 23 25.93 5.04 -0.17
C GLN A 23 26.42 6.29 0.57
N LYS A 24 25.98 7.48 0.13
CA LYS A 24 26.20 8.76 0.79
C LYS A 24 24.86 9.48 0.86
N GLY A 25 24.26 9.50 2.03
CA GLY A 25 23.02 10.24 2.28
C GLY A 25 23.23 11.75 2.19
N THR A 26 22.20 12.44 1.76
CA THR A 26 22.06 13.90 1.80
C THR A 26 20.74 14.21 2.51
N GLU A 27 20.45 15.47 2.80
CA GLU A 27 19.15 15.89 3.37
C GLU A 27 17.96 15.57 2.44
N LYS A 28 18.21 15.39 1.14
CA LYS A 28 17.18 15.08 0.12
C LYS A 28 17.18 13.64 -0.35
N ASP A 29 18.21 12.89 0.00
CA ASP A 29 18.37 11.49 -0.38
C ASP A 29 19.02 10.75 0.79
N ASP A 30 18.18 10.35 1.72
CA ASP A 30 18.55 9.68 2.97
C ASP A 30 18.01 8.23 3.03
N GLY A 31 17.28 7.81 1.98
CA GLY A 31 16.63 6.50 1.90
C GLY A 31 15.24 6.48 2.50
N LEU A 32 14.69 7.63 2.87
CA LEU A 32 13.30 7.81 3.25
C LEU A 32 12.56 8.58 2.16
N LEU A 33 11.30 8.28 1.99
CA LEU A 33 10.38 9.05 1.15
C LEU A 33 9.22 9.45 2.03
N THR A 34 9.30 10.68 2.55
CA THR A 34 8.35 11.22 3.53
C THR A 34 7.03 11.62 2.88
N ALA A 35 5.97 11.75 3.68
CA ALA A 35 4.68 12.23 3.19
C ALA A 35 4.79 13.63 2.55
N THR A 36 5.60 14.51 3.13
CA THR A 36 5.87 15.85 2.58
C THR A 36 6.54 15.78 1.21
N GLU A 37 7.54 14.93 1.03
CA GLU A 37 8.23 14.73 -0.26
C GLU A 37 7.30 14.11 -1.29
N ILE A 38 6.51 13.10 -0.92
CA ILE A 38 5.51 12.47 -1.80
C ILE A 38 4.52 13.52 -2.30
N ALA A 39 4.00 14.39 -1.41
CA ALA A 39 3.02 15.39 -1.79
C ALA A 39 3.57 16.44 -2.78
N GLN A 40 4.90 16.58 -2.90
CA GLN A 40 5.57 17.45 -3.86
C GLN A 40 5.83 16.79 -5.22
N LEU A 41 5.58 15.48 -5.36
CA LEU A 41 5.71 14.77 -6.63
C LEU A 41 4.56 15.14 -7.57
N ASP A 42 4.83 15.10 -8.86
CA ASP A 42 3.82 15.17 -9.93
C ASP A 42 3.74 13.78 -10.59
N LEU A 43 2.97 12.88 -9.96
CA LEU A 43 2.92 11.47 -10.38
C LEU A 43 1.98 11.24 -11.56
N ASN A 44 0.85 11.96 -11.61
CA ASN A 44 -0.23 11.71 -12.59
C ASN A 44 -0.47 10.20 -12.83
N ALA A 45 -0.51 9.44 -11.74
CA ALA A 45 -0.58 7.98 -11.78
C ALA A 45 -2.04 7.49 -11.72
N ASP A 46 -2.41 6.57 -12.60
CA ASP A 46 -3.71 5.91 -12.53
C ASP A 46 -3.83 5.03 -11.28
N TRP A 47 -2.71 4.45 -10.85
CA TRP A 47 -2.67 3.56 -9.72
C TRP A 47 -1.31 3.52 -9.03
N VAL A 48 -1.30 3.65 -7.69
CA VAL A 48 -0.14 3.39 -6.85
C VAL A 48 -0.45 2.23 -5.91
N ILE A 49 0.45 1.27 -5.84
CA ILE A 49 0.33 0.06 -5.01
C ILE A 49 1.38 0.11 -3.91
N LEU A 50 0.92 0.20 -2.67
CA LEU A 50 1.73 0.25 -1.47
C LEU A 50 1.59 -1.08 -0.70
N SER A 51 2.34 -2.10 -1.12
CA SER A 51 2.36 -3.41 -0.47
C SER A 51 3.27 -3.45 0.76
N ALA A 52 3.27 -2.39 1.55
CA ALA A 52 4.01 -2.25 2.80
C ALA A 52 3.05 -2.27 3.99
N CYS A 53 3.54 -2.59 5.17
CA CYS A 53 2.72 -2.61 6.38
C CYS A 53 2.16 -1.22 6.71
N ASN A 54 0.93 -1.18 7.20
CA ASN A 54 0.30 0.03 7.78
C ASN A 54 0.19 1.25 6.84
N THR A 55 0.18 1.04 5.52
CA THR A 55 0.14 2.17 4.55
C THR A 55 -1.19 2.93 4.54
N ALA A 56 -2.24 2.35 5.11
CA ALA A 56 -3.54 2.99 5.33
C ALA A 56 -3.85 3.22 6.81
N ALA A 57 -2.97 2.85 7.73
CA ALA A 57 -3.21 3.06 9.16
C ALA A 57 -3.25 4.56 9.49
N GLY A 58 -4.22 4.98 10.31
CA GLY A 58 -4.32 6.36 10.77
C GLY A 58 -3.12 6.77 11.64
N ASP A 59 -2.86 8.07 11.73
CA ASP A 59 -1.71 8.65 12.44
C ASP A 59 -1.79 8.50 13.98
N SER A 60 -2.91 8.01 14.50
CA SER A 60 -3.11 7.73 15.93
C SER A 60 -4.21 6.68 16.14
N PRO A 61 -4.24 5.97 17.31
CA PRO A 61 -5.33 5.06 17.63
C PRO A 61 -6.69 5.76 17.62
N GLY A 62 -7.60 5.28 16.76
CA GLY A 62 -8.94 5.87 16.59
C GLY A 62 -9.00 7.04 15.60
N ALA A 63 -7.91 7.39 14.93
CA ALA A 63 -7.95 8.34 13.84
C ALA A 63 -8.78 7.79 12.68
N GLU A 64 -9.75 8.58 12.22
CA GLU A 64 -10.52 8.26 11.02
C GLU A 64 -9.69 8.51 9.76
N GLY A 65 -9.82 7.63 8.81
CA GLY A 65 -9.39 7.86 7.44
C GLY A 65 -8.03 7.33 7.08
N LEU A 66 -7.64 7.71 5.89
CA LEU A 66 -6.36 7.38 5.29
C LEU A 66 -5.21 7.99 6.08
N SER A 67 -4.11 7.22 6.19
CA SER A 67 -2.85 7.73 6.74
C SER A 67 -2.37 8.98 5.99
N GLY A 68 -1.52 9.77 6.64
CA GLY A 68 -0.87 10.91 5.99
C GLY A 68 -0.13 10.52 4.72
N LEU A 69 0.46 9.31 4.70
CA LEU A 69 1.13 8.74 3.54
C LEU A 69 0.18 8.56 2.33
N ALA A 70 -0.99 7.94 2.54
CA ALA A 70 -1.95 7.74 1.47
C ALA A 70 -2.53 9.06 0.95
N LYS A 71 -2.79 10.02 1.85
CA LYS A 71 -3.21 11.37 1.46
C LYS A 71 -2.16 12.06 0.59
N ALA A 72 -0.88 11.95 0.93
CA ALA A 72 0.22 12.54 0.18
C ALA A 72 0.26 12.03 -1.28
N PHE A 73 0.02 10.74 -1.51
CA PHE A 73 -0.08 10.20 -2.87
C PHE A 73 -1.26 10.76 -3.68
N PHE A 74 -2.40 11.03 -3.04
CA PHE A 74 -3.50 11.72 -3.72
C PHE A 74 -3.14 13.16 -4.07
N TYR A 75 -2.47 13.90 -3.19
CA TYR A 75 -1.97 15.25 -3.51
C TYR A 75 -0.96 15.23 -4.65
N ALA A 76 -0.15 14.18 -4.76
CA ALA A 76 0.79 13.97 -5.86
C ALA A 76 0.12 13.61 -7.21
N GLY A 77 -1.21 13.49 -7.28
CA GLY A 77 -1.95 13.24 -8.51
C GLY A 77 -2.26 11.76 -8.79
N THR A 78 -2.20 10.89 -7.78
CA THR A 78 -2.65 9.50 -7.91
C THR A 78 -4.17 9.41 -7.87
N ARG A 79 -4.79 8.64 -8.79
CA ARG A 79 -6.25 8.46 -8.83
C ARG A 79 -6.73 7.31 -7.95
N THR A 80 -5.92 6.27 -7.82
CA THR A 80 -6.27 5.06 -7.06
C THR A 80 -5.07 4.58 -6.27
N LEU A 81 -5.33 4.12 -5.03
CA LEU A 81 -4.34 3.46 -4.19
C LEU A 81 -4.78 2.04 -3.85
N LEU A 82 -3.83 1.10 -3.83
CA LEU A 82 -3.94 -0.15 -3.10
C LEU A 82 -3.05 -0.03 -1.87
N VAL A 83 -3.64 -0.10 -0.69
CA VAL A 83 -2.98 0.13 0.61
C VAL A 83 -3.34 -0.97 1.60
N SER A 84 -2.62 -1.05 2.71
CA SER A 84 -2.89 -2.01 3.77
C SER A 84 -3.12 -1.32 5.12
N HIS A 85 -4.09 -1.83 5.90
CA HIS A 85 -4.43 -1.32 7.22
C HIS A 85 -3.53 -1.82 8.34
N TRP A 86 -2.91 -3.00 8.18
CA TRP A 86 -2.02 -3.62 9.17
C TRP A 86 -0.91 -4.40 8.50
N SER A 87 -0.05 -5.00 9.30
CA SER A 87 1.10 -5.77 8.83
C SER A 87 0.70 -6.91 7.90
N VAL A 88 1.41 -7.06 6.81
CA VAL A 88 1.13 -8.04 5.75
C VAL A 88 2.21 -9.12 5.69
N PHE A 89 1.81 -10.34 5.36
CA PHE A 89 2.74 -11.42 5.05
C PHE A 89 3.28 -11.26 3.62
N SER A 90 4.59 -11.29 3.45
CA SER A 90 5.24 -11.08 2.14
C SER A 90 4.74 -12.05 1.07
N ASN A 91 4.60 -13.34 1.40
CA ASN A 91 4.10 -14.35 0.45
C ASN A 91 2.64 -14.09 0.05
N ALA A 92 1.78 -13.78 1.02
CA ALA A 92 0.38 -13.46 0.77
C ALA A 92 0.24 -12.18 -0.08
N SER A 93 1.01 -11.13 0.24
CA SER A 93 1.03 -9.88 -0.54
C SER A 93 1.46 -10.12 -1.98
N THR A 94 2.50 -10.91 -2.18
CA THR A 94 3.01 -11.27 -3.52
C THR A 94 1.97 -12.08 -4.29
N ALA A 95 1.37 -13.10 -3.67
CA ALA A 95 0.34 -13.93 -4.29
C ALA A 95 -0.89 -13.09 -4.67
N LEU A 96 -1.38 -12.26 -3.74
CA LEU A 96 -2.55 -11.40 -3.96
C LEU A 96 -2.31 -10.37 -5.07
N THR A 97 -1.20 -9.65 -5.05
CA THR A 97 -0.90 -8.64 -6.07
C THR A 97 -0.63 -9.28 -7.43
N THR A 98 0.05 -10.43 -7.48
CA THR A 98 0.23 -11.20 -8.72
C THR A 98 -1.11 -11.61 -9.31
N GLN A 99 -2.01 -12.12 -8.49
CA GLN A 99 -3.35 -12.53 -8.93
C GLN A 99 -4.19 -11.34 -9.38
N LEU A 100 -4.08 -10.19 -8.69
CA LEU A 100 -4.74 -8.94 -9.05
C LEU A 100 -4.37 -8.51 -10.48
N PHE A 101 -3.07 -8.48 -10.81
CA PHE A 101 -2.62 -8.14 -12.16
C PHE A 101 -3.03 -9.18 -13.21
N LYS A 102 -3.11 -10.47 -12.85
CA LYS A 102 -3.66 -11.51 -13.73
C LYS A 102 -5.13 -11.26 -14.04
N GLN A 103 -5.95 -10.88 -13.04
CA GLN A 103 -7.36 -10.54 -13.25
C GLN A 103 -7.53 -9.35 -14.20
N LEU A 104 -6.80 -8.27 -13.96
CA LEU A 104 -6.84 -7.07 -14.80
C LEU A 104 -6.39 -7.34 -16.24
N ARG A 105 -5.34 -8.15 -16.42
CA ARG A 105 -4.87 -8.55 -17.75
C ARG A 105 -5.88 -9.41 -18.50
N ASN A 106 -6.52 -10.36 -17.82
CA ASN A 106 -7.45 -11.31 -18.44
C ASN A 106 -8.82 -10.68 -18.71
N ASN A 107 -9.19 -9.66 -17.95
CA ASN A 107 -10.42 -8.90 -18.13
C ASN A 107 -10.13 -7.39 -17.99
N PRO A 108 -9.71 -6.71 -19.06
CA PRO A 108 -9.36 -5.30 -19.01
C PRO A 108 -10.51 -4.34 -18.62
N SER A 109 -11.74 -4.81 -18.67
CA SER A 109 -12.93 -4.05 -18.26
C SER A 109 -13.33 -4.23 -16.80
N ILE A 110 -12.64 -5.12 -16.06
CA ILE A 110 -12.92 -5.32 -14.63
C ILE A 110 -12.45 -4.11 -13.84
N GLY A 111 -13.27 -3.62 -12.92
CA GLY A 111 -12.85 -2.57 -11.99
C GLY A 111 -11.77 -3.07 -11.01
N LYS A 112 -10.91 -2.15 -10.55
CA LYS A 112 -9.80 -2.45 -9.63
C LYS A 112 -10.28 -3.11 -8.33
N SER A 113 -11.40 -2.63 -7.78
CA SER A 113 -12.01 -3.19 -6.55
C SER A 113 -12.51 -4.61 -6.76
N GLU A 114 -13.14 -4.89 -7.90
CA GLU A 114 -13.63 -6.22 -8.23
C GLU A 114 -12.47 -7.19 -8.55
N ALA A 115 -11.43 -6.72 -9.22
CA ALA A 115 -10.21 -7.49 -9.44
C ALA A 115 -9.53 -7.86 -8.11
N LEU A 116 -9.50 -6.93 -7.13
CA LEU A 116 -9.00 -7.21 -5.79
C LEU A 116 -9.87 -8.25 -5.08
N ARG A 117 -11.21 -8.11 -5.13
CA ARG A 117 -12.14 -9.10 -4.55
C ARG A 117 -11.90 -10.50 -5.12
N HIS A 118 -11.77 -10.65 -6.43
CA HIS A 118 -11.48 -11.93 -7.08
C HIS A 118 -10.12 -12.49 -6.63
N SER A 119 -9.13 -11.64 -6.47
CA SER A 119 -7.79 -12.04 -6.01
C SER A 119 -7.80 -12.53 -4.57
N MET A 120 -8.56 -11.86 -3.69
CA MET A 120 -8.78 -12.31 -2.30
C MET A 120 -9.46 -13.67 -2.26
N LEU A 121 -10.54 -13.87 -3.03
CA LEU A 121 -11.25 -15.14 -3.10
C LEU A 121 -10.35 -16.27 -3.64
N THR A 122 -9.50 -15.98 -4.62
CA THR A 122 -8.53 -16.94 -5.14
C THR A 122 -7.51 -17.33 -4.08
N LEU A 123 -6.99 -16.34 -3.33
CA LEU A 123 -6.04 -16.59 -2.25
C LEU A 123 -6.66 -17.43 -1.13
N MET A 124 -7.88 -17.07 -0.68
CA MET A 124 -8.61 -17.79 0.37
C MET A 124 -8.83 -19.28 0.03
N ASN A 125 -9.03 -19.60 -1.25
CA ASN A 125 -9.26 -20.97 -1.72
C ASN A 125 -7.98 -21.67 -2.20
N SER A 126 -6.82 -21.03 -2.06
CA SER A 126 -5.54 -21.62 -2.42
C SER A 126 -5.08 -22.61 -1.35
N ASN A 127 -4.51 -23.73 -1.80
CA ASN A 127 -3.91 -24.76 -0.95
C ASN A 127 -2.38 -24.58 -0.83
N GLU A 128 -1.81 -23.48 -1.34
CA GLU A 128 -0.36 -23.25 -1.32
C GLU A 128 0.17 -23.07 0.11
N GLU A 129 -0.61 -22.34 0.93
CA GLU A 129 -0.28 -22.09 2.33
C GLU A 129 -1.55 -22.18 3.20
N THR A 130 -1.48 -22.86 4.33
CA THR A 130 -2.65 -23.09 5.20
C THR A 130 -3.24 -21.79 5.77
N TYR A 131 -2.40 -20.76 5.97
CA TYR A 131 -2.84 -19.46 6.52
C TYR A 131 -3.50 -18.55 5.47
N TYR A 132 -3.47 -18.88 4.18
CA TYR A 132 -4.13 -18.09 3.14
C TYR A 132 -5.66 -18.02 3.30
N ALA A 133 -6.26 -19.03 3.92
CA ALA A 133 -7.68 -19.01 4.27
C ALA A 133 -8.01 -18.00 5.39
N HIS A 134 -7.01 -17.61 6.19
CA HIS A 134 -7.21 -16.69 7.31
C HIS A 134 -7.28 -15.23 6.86
N PRO A 135 -8.21 -14.40 7.38
CA PRO A 135 -8.35 -12.99 7.00
C PRO A 135 -7.07 -12.16 7.11
N MET A 136 -6.14 -12.50 8.00
CA MET A 136 -4.84 -11.81 8.10
C MET A 136 -4.03 -11.84 6.79
N ALA A 137 -4.27 -12.81 5.91
CA ALA A 137 -3.52 -12.93 4.67
C ALA A 137 -4.02 -11.97 3.56
N TRP A 138 -5.31 -11.66 3.53
CA TRP A 138 -5.94 -10.92 2.44
C TRP A 138 -6.73 -9.67 2.86
N ALA A 139 -7.32 -9.66 4.05
CA ALA A 139 -8.16 -8.55 4.51
C ALA A 139 -7.40 -7.24 4.85
N PRO A 140 -6.06 -7.19 5.01
CA PRO A 140 -5.37 -5.91 5.16
C PRO A 140 -5.57 -4.96 3.97
N PHE A 141 -5.73 -5.50 2.77
CA PHE A 141 -5.69 -4.71 1.53
C PHE A 141 -7.02 -4.09 1.17
N ILE A 142 -6.98 -2.79 0.83
CA ILE A 142 -8.11 -2.05 0.28
C ILE A 142 -7.70 -1.23 -0.94
N VAL A 143 -8.66 -1.04 -1.85
CA VAL A 143 -8.58 -0.05 -2.93
C VAL A 143 -9.26 1.23 -2.46
N VAL A 144 -8.59 2.36 -2.62
CA VAL A 144 -9.08 3.69 -2.26
C VAL A 144 -8.98 4.61 -3.49
N GLY A 145 -10.00 5.42 -3.73
CA GLY A 145 -10.08 6.29 -4.90
C GLY A 145 -10.97 5.71 -6.00
N GLU A 146 -10.58 5.87 -7.25
CA GLU A 146 -11.34 5.41 -8.41
C GLU A 146 -11.23 3.88 -8.55
N GLY A 147 -12.21 3.16 -8.01
CA GLY A 147 -12.24 1.69 -7.98
C GLY A 147 -12.79 1.02 -9.25
N LEU A 148 -13.29 1.81 -10.20
CA LEU A 148 -13.88 1.35 -11.47
C LEU A 148 -12.84 1.12 -12.55
#